data_e2c59e54b3b0f442f1b4c519100b41b3
#
_entry.id   e2c59e54b3b0f442f1b4c519100b41b3
#
_cell.length_a   1.000
_cell.length_b   1.000
_cell.length_c   1.000
_cell.angle_alpha   90.00
_cell.angle_beta   90.00
_cell.angle_gamma   90.00
#
_symmetry.space_group_name_H-M   'P 1'
#
loop_
_entity.id
_entity.type
_entity.pdbx_description
1 polymer ?
#
loop_
_entity_poly.entity_id
_entity_poly.type
_entity_poly.pdbx_seq_one_letter_code
_entity_poly.pdbx_strand_id
1 'polypeptide(L)'
;SIFLVFIILSCTKDITDESSTCDNIYNPPFAGTIFIDPDIITEEDPTTFVSLSYAGTGSRLMYDRRSGWITSEPFLFPAEYDDGLSIEIQVNPEFGSWENAQIYALKYAEVIGRLTTQLRKDVQTSWIHKGDEPFGGGNNNLLIHTDWSEKNYEDQGILEETLVHEAAHTSLDSYHAESVGWLDAQIADCEFISEYARDNPIREDIAESYLPYLAVTYRSDRISPGLKKTIENAIPNRIKYFDSQNFNMYPIQ
;
A
#
# COMPACT_ATOMS: atom_id res chain seq x y z
N SER A 1 -7.25 17.46 77.31
CA SER A 1 -6.56 17.09 76.05
C SER A 1 -7.51 16.22 75.22
N ILE A 2 -8.03 16.82 74.14
CA ILE A 2 -8.88 16.15 73.15
C ILE A 2 -8.00 15.69 72.01
N PHE A 3 -7.96 14.38 71.83
CA PHE A 3 -7.26 13.79 70.64
C PHE A 3 -8.27 13.70 69.47
N LEU A 4 -7.99 14.47 68.42
CA LEU A 4 -8.75 14.42 67.19
C LEU A 4 -8.09 13.36 66.28
N VAL A 5 -8.80 12.26 66.02
CA VAL A 5 -8.39 11.21 65.07
C VAL A 5 -8.89 11.60 63.70
N PHE A 6 -7.95 11.95 62.78
CA PHE A 6 -8.25 12.10 61.36
C PHE A 6 -8.30 10.74 60.71
N ILE A 7 -9.46 10.31 60.25
CA ILE A 7 -9.60 9.13 59.35
C ILE A 7 -9.42 9.64 57.95
N ILE A 8 -8.28 9.28 57.30
CA ILE A 8 -8.04 9.51 55.89
C ILE A 8 -8.71 8.35 55.14
N LEU A 9 -9.86 8.60 54.50
CA LEU A 9 -10.41 7.69 53.49
C LEU A 9 -9.53 7.79 52.23
N SER A 10 -8.70 6.77 52.03
CA SER A 10 -8.03 6.54 50.76
C SER A 10 -9.04 5.94 49.78
N CYS A 11 -9.50 6.75 48.80
CA CYS A 11 -10.19 6.22 47.62
C CYS A 11 -9.11 5.60 46.71
N THR A 12 -8.95 4.30 46.83
CA THR A 12 -8.29 3.52 45.77
C THR A 12 -9.26 3.45 44.59
N LYS A 13 -8.96 4.22 43.55
CA LYS A 13 -9.60 4.07 42.25
C LYS A 13 -9.05 2.76 41.68
N ASP A 14 -9.85 1.71 41.73
CA ASP A 14 -9.56 0.49 40.97
C ASP A 14 -9.51 0.89 39.51
N ILE A 15 -8.27 1.01 38.96
CA ILE A 15 -8.03 1.00 37.56
C ILE A 15 -8.26 -0.46 37.16
N THR A 16 -9.46 -0.80 36.76
CA THR A 16 -9.71 -2.02 36.01
C THR A 16 -8.98 -1.82 34.69
N ASP A 17 -7.83 -2.44 34.60
CA ASP A 17 -7.11 -2.64 33.35
C ASP A 17 -8.01 -3.54 32.51
N GLU A 18 -8.93 -2.96 31.73
CA GLU A 18 -9.60 -3.64 30.63
C GLU A 18 -8.57 -3.85 29.54
N SER A 19 -7.63 -4.76 29.77
CA SER A 19 -6.95 -5.42 28.67
C SER A 19 -8.06 -6.15 27.90
N SER A 20 -8.44 -5.62 26.74
CA SER A 20 -9.29 -6.32 25.80
C SER A 20 -8.53 -7.59 25.39
N THR A 21 -8.73 -8.66 26.14
CA THR A 21 -8.30 -9.98 25.70
C THR A 21 -9.21 -10.33 24.54
N CYS A 22 -8.62 -10.46 23.35
CA CYS A 22 -9.33 -11.03 22.20
C CYS A 22 -9.66 -12.48 22.53
N ASP A 23 -10.86 -12.72 23.08
CA ASP A 23 -11.30 -14.04 23.53
C ASP A 23 -11.46 -15.04 22.38
N ASN A 24 -11.47 -14.56 21.14
CA ASN A 24 -11.51 -15.37 19.93
C ASN A 24 -10.55 -14.77 18.89
N ILE A 25 -9.44 -15.41 18.66
CA ILE A 25 -8.63 -15.16 17.48
C ILE A 25 -9.37 -15.82 16.31
N TYR A 26 -10.09 -15.03 15.52
CA TYR A 26 -10.74 -15.50 14.31
C TYR A 26 -9.68 -15.80 13.25
N ASN A 27 -9.97 -16.77 12.38
CA ASN A 27 -9.16 -16.93 11.20
C ASN A 27 -9.42 -15.75 10.25
N PRO A 28 -8.38 -15.10 9.73
CA PRO A 28 -8.54 -14.03 8.74
C PRO A 28 -9.46 -14.45 7.60
N PRO A 29 -10.34 -13.58 7.11
CA PRO A 29 -11.30 -13.92 6.06
C PRO A 29 -10.65 -14.26 4.73
N PHE A 30 -9.40 -13.82 4.50
CA PHE A 30 -8.68 -14.06 3.26
C PHE A 30 -7.37 -14.80 3.51
N ALA A 31 -7.08 -15.78 2.62
CA ALA A 31 -5.81 -16.50 2.60
C ALA A 31 -4.80 -15.76 1.70
N GLY A 32 -3.52 -15.74 2.10
CA GLY A 32 -2.46 -15.07 1.32
C GLY A 32 -2.63 -13.56 1.24
N THR A 33 -2.12 -12.95 0.17
CA THR A 33 -2.32 -11.52 -0.15
C THR A 33 -3.72 -11.30 -0.69
N ILE A 34 -4.37 -10.21 -0.28
CA ILE A 34 -5.74 -9.90 -0.70
C ILE A 34 -5.77 -9.12 -2.02
N PHE A 35 -6.65 -9.57 -2.91
CA PHE A 35 -7.14 -8.84 -4.09
C PHE A 35 -8.66 -8.80 -4.04
N ILE A 36 -9.26 -7.77 -4.61
CA ILE A 36 -10.70 -7.54 -4.58
C ILE A 36 -11.33 -7.96 -5.91
N ASP A 37 -12.34 -8.82 -5.86
CA ASP A 37 -13.10 -9.23 -7.05
C ASP A 37 -14.58 -8.83 -6.90
N PRO A 38 -15.12 -8.01 -7.84
CA PRO A 38 -14.45 -7.36 -8.98
C PRO A 38 -13.48 -6.24 -8.55
N ASP A 39 -12.52 -5.92 -9.45
CA ASP A 39 -11.48 -4.93 -9.22
C ASP A 39 -12.06 -3.55 -8.91
N ILE A 40 -11.46 -2.89 -7.91
CA ILE A 40 -11.91 -1.56 -7.46
C ILE A 40 -11.17 -0.41 -8.14
N ILE A 41 -10.06 -0.69 -8.79
CA ILE A 41 -9.33 0.23 -9.67
C ILE A 41 -9.03 -0.54 -10.96
N THR A 42 -9.37 0.05 -12.10
CA THR A 42 -9.24 -0.58 -13.42
C THR A 42 -8.59 0.37 -14.42
N GLU A 43 -8.24 -0.12 -15.60
CA GLU A 43 -7.70 0.69 -16.69
C GLU A 43 -8.65 1.81 -17.17
N GLU A 44 -9.95 1.70 -16.86
CA GLU A 44 -10.96 2.71 -17.20
C GLU A 44 -11.03 3.87 -16.18
N ASP A 45 -10.39 3.72 -15.01
CA ASP A 45 -10.36 4.76 -13.98
C ASP A 45 -9.47 5.93 -14.39
N PRO A 46 -9.77 7.15 -13.95
CA PRO A 46 -8.95 8.32 -14.24
C PRO A 46 -7.50 8.15 -13.82
N THR A 47 -6.58 8.53 -14.69
CA THR A 47 -5.16 8.64 -14.38
C THR A 47 -4.77 10.10 -14.24
N THR A 48 -3.88 10.40 -13.30
CA THR A 48 -3.26 11.71 -13.13
C THR A 48 -2.04 11.89 -14.03
N PHE A 49 -1.65 10.86 -14.79
CA PHE A 49 -0.52 10.92 -15.70
C PHE A 49 -0.73 11.98 -16.80
N VAL A 50 0.26 12.85 -16.98
CA VAL A 50 0.22 13.95 -17.96
C VAL A 50 1.17 13.70 -19.12
N SER A 51 2.42 13.40 -18.81
CA SER A 51 3.45 13.26 -19.83
C SER A 51 4.67 12.50 -19.33
N LEU A 52 5.42 11.96 -20.30
CA LEU A 52 6.69 11.30 -20.07
C LEU A 52 7.63 11.64 -21.23
N SER A 53 8.89 11.89 -20.94
CA SER A 53 9.89 12.19 -21.95
C SER A 53 11.18 11.42 -21.71
N TYR A 54 11.85 11.00 -22.80
CA TYR A 54 13.17 10.37 -22.69
C TYR A 54 14.23 11.41 -22.33
N ALA A 55 14.92 11.19 -21.21
CA ALA A 55 15.95 12.09 -20.67
C ALA A 55 17.40 11.58 -20.85
N GLY A 56 17.59 10.53 -21.64
CA GLY A 56 18.90 9.89 -21.82
C GLY A 56 19.11 8.70 -20.90
N THR A 57 20.38 8.34 -20.69
CA THR A 57 20.80 7.31 -19.72
C THR A 57 21.67 7.94 -18.65
N GLY A 58 21.78 7.26 -17.52
CA GLY A 58 22.65 7.71 -16.44
C GLY A 58 22.82 6.65 -15.37
N SER A 59 23.94 6.66 -14.69
CA SER A 59 24.23 5.67 -13.66
C SER A 59 23.22 5.76 -12.50
N ARG A 60 22.59 4.63 -12.17
CA ARG A 60 21.62 4.47 -11.07
C ARG A 60 21.93 3.21 -10.30
N LEU A 61 21.73 3.29 -8.97
CA LEU A 61 21.66 2.12 -8.12
C LEU A 61 20.21 1.62 -8.13
N MET A 62 20.01 0.40 -8.59
CA MET A 62 18.71 -0.24 -8.72
C MET A 62 18.73 -1.58 -8.00
N TYR A 63 17.56 -2.02 -7.51
CA TYR A 63 17.40 -3.39 -7.01
C TYR A 63 16.70 -4.25 -8.06
N ASP A 64 17.23 -5.43 -8.28
CA ASP A 64 16.66 -6.45 -9.16
C ASP A 64 16.55 -7.75 -8.38
N ARG A 65 15.34 -8.31 -8.23
CA ARG A 65 15.14 -9.53 -7.45
C ARG A 65 15.99 -10.70 -7.93
N ARG A 66 16.35 -10.71 -9.22
CA ARG A 66 17.20 -11.75 -9.84
C ARG A 66 18.65 -11.68 -9.42
N SER A 67 19.16 -10.50 -9.02
CA SER A 67 20.61 -10.28 -8.81
C SER A 67 20.95 -9.39 -7.60
N GLY A 68 19.95 -8.84 -6.91
CA GLY A 68 20.15 -7.92 -5.80
C GLY A 68 20.44 -6.48 -6.25
N TRP A 69 21.18 -5.72 -5.45
CA TRP A 69 21.56 -4.35 -5.77
C TRP A 69 22.58 -4.30 -6.90
N ILE A 70 22.24 -3.59 -7.97
CA ILE A 70 23.07 -3.41 -9.16
C ILE A 70 23.29 -1.92 -9.46
N THR A 71 24.47 -1.57 -9.96
CA THR A 71 24.68 -0.28 -10.62
C THR A 71 24.47 -0.49 -12.11
N SER A 72 23.53 0.25 -12.69
CA SER A 72 23.13 0.15 -14.09
C SER A 72 23.07 1.52 -14.74
N GLU A 73 22.95 1.55 -16.08
CA GLU A 73 22.70 2.76 -16.87
C GLU A 73 21.34 2.67 -17.55
N PRO A 74 20.22 2.75 -16.76
CA PRO A 74 18.88 2.64 -17.31
C PRO A 74 18.56 3.78 -18.29
N PHE A 75 17.56 3.54 -19.13
CA PHE A 75 16.86 4.58 -19.85
C PHE A 75 15.99 5.36 -18.87
N LEU A 76 16.12 6.69 -18.83
CA LEU A 76 15.50 7.56 -17.87
C LEU A 76 14.31 8.30 -18.48
N PHE A 77 13.16 8.25 -17.81
CA PHE A 77 11.93 8.89 -18.26
C PHE A 77 11.27 9.60 -17.07
N PRO A 78 11.47 10.92 -16.89
CA PRO A 78 10.63 11.70 -15.98
C PRO A 78 9.16 11.62 -16.41
N ALA A 79 8.31 11.16 -15.52
CA ALA A 79 6.87 11.11 -15.67
C ALA A 79 6.24 12.20 -14.81
N GLU A 80 5.39 13.05 -15.41
CA GLU A 80 4.71 14.16 -14.75
C GLU A 80 3.24 13.83 -14.52
N TYR A 81 2.71 14.25 -13.37
CA TYR A 81 1.34 14.03 -12.94
C TYR A 81 0.64 15.36 -12.66
N ASP A 82 -0.66 15.44 -12.89
CA ASP A 82 -1.44 16.68 -12.81
C ASP A 82 -1.62 17.23 -11.39
N ASP A 83 -1.33 16.43 -10.37
CA ASP A 83 -1.26 16.84 -8.97
C ASP A 83 0.11 17.42 -8.56
N GLY A 84 1.02 17.57 -9.53
CA GLY A 84 2.35 18.18 -9.35
C GLY A 84 3.42 17.19 -8.88
N LEU A 85 3.12 15.91 -8.77
CA LEU A 85 4.13 14.89 -8.51
C LEU A 85 4.91 14.57 -9.79
N SER A 86 6.17 14.16 -9.63
CA SER A 86 7.03 13.66 -10.70
C SER A 86 7.75 12.40 -10.22
N ILE A 87 7.81 11.37 -11.08
CA ILE A 87 8.46 10.08 -10.78
C ILE A 87 9.46 9.78 -11.91
N GLU A 88 10.73 9.52 -11.56
CA GLU A 88 11.70 9.06 -12.54
C GLU A 88 11.51 7.56 -12.83
N ILE A 89 10.99 7.24 -14.00
CA ILE A 89 10.90 5.85 -14.48
C ILE A 89 12.26 5.44 -15.03
N GLN A 90 12.83 4.40 -14.46
CA GLN A 90 14.16 3.88 -14.78
C GLN A 90 14.00 2.48 -15.41
N VAL A 91 14.17 2.38 -16.71
CA VAL A 91 14.02 1.12 -17.46
C VAL A 91 15.37 0.48 -17.72
N ASN A 92 15.56 -0.75 -17.28
CA ASN A 92 16.82 -1.47 -17.37
C ASN A 92 17.32 -1.55 -18.84
N PRO A 93 18.63 -1.42 -19.11
CA PRO A 93 19.21 -1.49 -20.47
C PRO A 93 18.90 -2.81 -21.21
N GLU A 94 18.50 -3.85 -20.52
CA GLU A 94 18.11 -5.14 -21.11
C GLU A 94 16.92 -5.05 -22.10
N PHE A 95 16.17 -3.93 -22.11
CA PHE A 95 15.15 -3.65 -23.12
C PHE A 95 15.72 -3.24 -24.49
N GLY A 96 17.03 -3.02 -24.58
CA GLY A 96 17.79 -2.88 -25.82
C GLY A 96 17.85 -1.47 -26.40
N SER A 97 16.73 -0.76 -26.51
CA SER A 97 16.69 0.62 -26.98
C SER A 97 15.74 1.48 -26.17
N TRP A 98 15.92 2.81 -26.24
CA TRP A 98 15.06 3.73 -25.51
C TRP A 98 13.61 3.70 -26.04
N GLU A 99 13.41 3.43 -27.34
CA GLU A 99 12.07 3.29 -27.94
C GLU A 99 11.33 2.09 -27.36
N ASN A 100 12.00 0.95 -27.22
CA ASN A 100 11.41 -0.23 -26.57
C ASN A 100 11.16 0.03 -25.08
N ALA A 101 12.10 0.67 -24.39
CA ALA A 101 11.96 1.02 -22.98
C ALA A 101 10.78 1.97 -22.73
N GLN A 102 10.55 2.93 -23.65
CA GLN A 102 9.47 3.90 -23.54
C GLN A 102 8.08 3.26 -23.52
N ILE A 103 7.90 2.14 -24.21
CA ILE A 103 6.61 1.41 -24.21
C ILE A 103 6.24 1.00 -22.78
N TYR A 104 7.19 0.42 -22.05
CA TYR A 104 6.97 0.00 -20.67
C TYR A 104 6.93 1.19 -19.71
N ALA A 105 7.76 2.20 -19.93
CA ALA A 105 7.74 3.42 -19.14
C ALA A 105 6.37 4.13 -19.20
N LEU A 106 5.78 4.27 -20.40
CA LEU A 106 4.45 4.84 -20.59
C LEU A 106 3.37 4.01 -19.91
N LYS A 107 3.36 2.69 -20.14
CA LYS A 107 2.40 1.76 -19.56
C LYS A 107 2.34 1.91 -18.04
N TYR A 108 3.48 1.77 -17.36
CA TYR A 108 3.49 1.80 -15.90
C TYR A 108 3.33 3.21 -15.32
N ALA A 109 3.81 4.27 -16.01
CA ALA A 109 3.53 5.63 -15.58
C ALA A 109 2.02 5.95 -15.57
N GLU A 110 1.28 5.46 -16.57
CA GLU A 110 -0.17 5.62 -16.65
C GLU A 110 -0.90 4.85 -15.54
N VAL A 111 -0.53 3.59 -15.30
CA VAL A 111 -1.10 2.76 -14.22
C VAL A 111 -0.79 3.36 -12.85
N ILE A 112 0.47 3.78 -12.60
CA ILE A 112 0.85 4.48 -11.36
C ILE A 112 0.01 5.75 -11.18
N GLY A 113 -0.33 6.46 -12.25
CA GLY A 113 -1.19 7.64 -12.21
C GLY A 113 -2.62 7.38 -11.70
N ARG A 114 -3.12 6.13 -11.73
CA ARG A 114 -4.43 5.75 -11.17
C ARG A 114 -4.41 5.60 -9.66
N LEU A 115 -3.24 5.46 -9.06
CA LEU A 115 -3.09 5.40 -7.60
C LEU A 115 -3.38 6.77 -6.97
N THR A 116 -3.82 6.77 -5.72
CA THR A 116 -4.05 8.02 -4.99
C THR A 116 -2.77 8.84 -4.84
N THR A 117 -2.88 10.17 -4.77
CA THR A 117 -1.76 11.05 -4.46
C THR A 117 -1.05 10.62 -3.16
N GLN A 118 -1.83 10.15 -2.17
CA GLN A 118 -1.26 9.63 -0.93
C GLN A 118 -0.30 8.46 -1.15
N LEU A 119 -0.62 7.53 -2.05
CA LEU A 119 0.24 6.39 -2.36
C LEU A 119 1.45 6.76 -3.23
N ARG A 120 1.33 7.82 -4.05
CA ARG A 120 2.39 8.26 -4.96
C ARG A 120 3.36 9.27 -4.37
N LYS A 121 3.00 9.95 -3.26
CA LYS A 121 3.73 11.10 -2.71
C LYS A 121 5.20 10.81 -2.36
N ASP A 122 5.50 9.58 -1.97
CA ASP A 122 6.84 9.16 -1.59
C ASP A 122 7.52 8.26 -2.65
N VAL A 123 6.83 8.00 -3.77
CA VAL A 123 7.42 7.29 -4.91
C VAL A 123 8.27 8.28 -5.71
N GLN A 124 9.59 8.20 -5.57
CA GLN A 124 10.54 9.03 -6.31
C GLN A 124 10.96 8.37 -7.63
N THR A 125 11.02 7.05 -7.63
CA THR A 125 11.48 6.27 -8.77
C THR A 125 10.60 5.03 -8.99
N SER A 126 10.59 4.53 -10.24
CA SER A 126 10.09 3.20 -10.55
C SER A 126 11.14 2.44 -11.35
N TRP A 127 11.56 1.27 -10.86
CA TRP A 127 12.54 0.40 -11.53
C TRP A 127 11.81 -0.65 -12.34
N ILE A 128 12.07 -0.67 -13.64
CA ILE A 128 11.45 -1.62 -14.57
C ILE A 128 12.51 -2.55 -15.13
N HIS A 129 12.37 -3.83 -14.82
CA HIS A 129 13.18 -4.94 -15.29
C HIS A 129 12.35 -5.93 -16.10
N LYS A 130 13.00 -6.71 -16.94
CA LYS A 130 12.44 -7.98 -17.40
C LYS A 130 12.49 -9.01 -16.27
N GLY A 131 11.92 -10.18 -16.52
CA GLY A 131 12.05 -11.32 -15.62
C GLY A 131 10.77 -11.68 -14.88
N ASP A 132 10.79 -12.90 -14.36
CA ASP A 132 9.65 -13.58 -13.77
C ASP A 132 9.76 -13.54 -12.24
N GLU A 133 9.71 -12.31 -11.69
CA GLU A 133 9.80 -12.02 -10.26
C GLU A 133 8.68 -11.08 -9.84
N PRO A 134 8.09 -11.21 -8.63
CA PRO A 134 7.02 -10.34 -8.16
C PRO A 134 7.48 -8.89 -7.99
N PHE A 135 6.52 -7.96 -7.95
CA PHE A 135 6.76 -6.54 -7.68
C PHE A 135 7.30 -6.30 -6.27
N GLY A 136 7.68 -5.08 -5.98
CA GLY A 136 8.13 -4.65 -4.67
C GLY A 136 7.93 -3.16 -4.45
N GLY A 137 7.64 -2.78 -3.20
CA GLY A 137 7.57 -1.40 -2.73
C GLY A 137 8.60 -1.11 -1.64
N GLY A 138 8.74 0.17 -1.31
CA GLY A 138 9.68 0.67 -0.30
C GLY A 138 10.85 1.45 -0.89
N ASN A 139 11.68 2.04 -0.03
CA ASN A 139 12.84 2.84 -0.45
C ASN A 139 12.52 3.96 -1.46
N ASN A 140 11.35 4.58 -1.34
CA ASN A 140 10.83 5.58 -2.28
C ASN A 140 10.72 5.08 -3.73
N ASN A 141 10.45 3.79 -3.91
CA ASN A 141 10.49 3.12 -5.20
C ASN A 141 9.32 2.14 -5.39
N LEU A 142 8.99 1.90 -6.67
CA LEU A 142 8.19 0.76 -7.13
C LEU A 142 9.05 -0.12 -8.03
N LEU A 143 9.27 -1.36 -7.63
CA LEU A 143 10.00 -2.37 -8.39
C LEU A 143 9.05 -3.19 -9.25
N ILE A 144 9.31 -3.26 -10.53
CA ILE A 144 8.48 -3.90 -11.55
C ILE A 144 9.30 -4.90 -12.34
N HIS A 145 8.79 -6.13 -12.47
CA HIS A 145 9.30 -7.15 -13.39
C HIS A 145 8.24 -7.51 -14.43
N THR A 146 8.50 -7.20 -15.69
CA THR A 146 7.49 -7.21 -16.75
C THR A 146 6.95 -8.58 -17.09
N ASP A 147 7.81 -9.62 -17.10
CA ASP A 147 7.40 -10.97 -17.49
C ASP A 147 6.49 -11.60 -16.42
N TRP A 148 6.69 -11.26 -15.14
CA TRP A 148 5.79 -11.64 -14.04
C TRP A 148 4.48 -10.86 -14.10
N SER A 149 4.57 -9.55 -14.37
CA SER A 149 3.41 -8.67 -14.49
C SER A 149 2.41 -9.19 -15.52
N GLU A 150 2.88 -9.47 -16.74
CA GLU A 150 2.04 -9.97 -17.82
C GLU A 150 1.28 -11.25 -17.43
N LYS A 151 1.97 -12.22 -16.81
CA LYS A 151 1.40 -13.53 -16.47
C LYS A 151 0.49 -13.51 -15.23
N ASN A 152 0.86 -12.73 -14.22
CA ASN A 152 0.26 -12.88 -12.89
C ASN A 152 -0.59 -11.69 -12.45
N TYR A 153 -0.41 -10.50 -13.07
CA TYR A 153 -1.15 -9.31 -12.68
C TYR A 153 -2.06 -8.80 -13.80
N GLU A 154 -1.54 -8.67 -15.01
CA GLU A 154 -2.31 -8.16 -16.14
C GLU A 154 -3.33 -9.17 -16.66
N ASP A 155 -2.91 -10.42 -16.90
CA ASP A 155 -3.82 -11.50 -17.34
C ASP A 155 -4.93 -11.80 -16.31
N GLN A 156 -4.71 -11.42 -15.03
CA GLN A 156 -5.68 -11.60 -13.95
C GLN A 156 -6.47 -10.33 -13.63
N GLY A 157 -6.14 -9.18 -14.25
CA GLY A 157 -6.80 -7.90 -14.03
C GLY A 157 -6.39 -7.16 -12.74
N ILE A 158 -5.39 -7.65 -11.99
CA ILE A 158 -5.02 -7.14 -10.64
C ILE A 158 -3.80 -6.22 -10.63
N LEU A 159 -3.40 -5.67 -11.78
CA LEU A 159 -2.18 -4.85 -11.88
C LEU A 159 -2.25 -3.59 -11.01
N GLU A 160 -3.36 -2.85 -11.09
CA GLU A 160 -3.59 -1.64 -10.29
C GLU A 160 -3.60 -1.95 -8.80
N GLU A 161 -4.27 -3.03 -8.39
CA GLU A 161 -4.36 -3.43 -6.99
C GLU A 161 -3.02 -3.89 -6.43
N THR A 162 -2.21 -4.58 -7.23
CA THR A 162 -0.83 -4.91 -6.88
C THR A 162 -0.01 -3.64 -6.63
N LEU A 163 -0.14 -2.64 -7.50
CA LEU A 163 0.57 -1.36 -7.31
C LEU A 163 0.04 -0.56 -6.12
N VAL A 164 -1.24 -0.69 -5.74
CA VAL A 164 -1.76 -0.14 -4.47
C VAL A 164 -1.01 -0.74 -3.28
N HIS A 165 -0.85 -2.07 -3.27
CA HIS A 165 -0.12 -2.79 -2.21
C HIS A 165 1.34 -2.31 -2.12
N GLU A 166 2.08 -2.31 -3.23
CA GLU A 166 3.49 -1.91 -3.25
C GLU A 166 3.71 -0.42 -2.93
N ALA A 167 2.79 0.44 -3.39
CA ALA A 167 2.85 1.86 -3.07
C ALA A 167 2.48 2.15 -1.61
N ALA A 168 1.66 1.31 -0.98
CA ALA A 168 1.40 1.39 0.46
C ALA A 168 2.68 1.13 1.26
N HIS A 169 3.48 0.12 0.92
CA HIS A 169 4.81 -0.08 1.50
C HIS A 169 5.70 1.16 1.35
N THR A 170 5.65 1.80 0.18
CA THR A 170 6.51 2.95 -0.12
C THR A 170 6.09 4.21 0.65
N SER A 171 4.78 4.47 0.75
CA SER A 171 4.27 5.77 1.20
C SER A 171 3.53 5.74 2.55
N LEU A 172 3.30 4.57 3.13
CA LEU A 172 2.57 4.45 4.39
C LEU A 172 3.37 3.78 5.51
N ASP A 173 4.14 2.72 5.24
CA ASP A 173 4.78 1.92 6.29
C ASP A 173 5.64 2.74 7.24
N SER A 174 6.51 3.61 6.70
CA SER A 174 7.43 4.41 7.51
C SER A 174 6.73 5.39 8.47
N TYR A 175 5.50 5.76 8.16
CA TYR A 175 4.71 6.71 8.96
C TYR A 175 3.72 6.02 9.90
N HIS A 176 3.26 4.83 9.54
CA HIS A 176 2.08 4.24 10.17
C HIS A 176 2.33 2.87 10.81
N ALA A 177 3.16 1.99 10.20
CA ALA A 177 3.23 0.58 10.60
C ALA A 177 3.59 0.34 12.08
N GLU A 178 4.42 1.20 12.67
CA GLU A 178 4.80 1.15 14.09
C GLU A 178 4.21 2.31 14.91
N SER A 179 3.26 3.08 14.34
CA SER A 179 2.61 4.15 15.08
C SER A 179 1.69 3.60 16.17
N VAL A 180 1.62 4.29 17.31
CA VAL A 180 0.74 3.88 18.42
C VAL A 180 -0.70 3.75 17.97
N GLY A 181 -1.21 4.71 17.15
CA GLY A 181 -2.59 4.67 16.68
C GLY A 181 -2.89 3.47 15.78
N TRP A 182 -1.95 3.04 14.93
CA TRP A 182 -2.11 1.84 14.11
C TRP A 182 -2.10 0.57 14.97
N LEU A 183 -1.13 0.45 15.87
CA LEU A 183 -1.00 -0.71 16.76
C LEU A 183 -2.22 -0.83 17.71
N ASP A 184 -2.75 0.28 18.22
CA ASP A 184 -3.98 0.30 19.00
C ASP A 184 -5.19 -0.17 18.18
N ALA A 185 -5.30 0.28 16.91
CA ALA A 185 -6.35 -0.18 15.99
C ALA A 185 -6.24 -1.67 15.69
N GLN A 186 -5.01 -2.16 15.48
CA GLN A 186 -4.70 -3.59 15.25
C GLN A 186 -5.14 -4.44 16.45
N ILE A 187 -4.80 -4.01 17.67
CA ILE A 187 -5.21 -4.69 18.92
C ILE A 187 -6.74 -4.66 19.09
N ALA A 188 -7.38 -3.51 18.80
CA ALA A 188 -8.81 -3.34 18.97
C ALA A 188 -9.66 -4.14 17.97
N ASP A 189 -9.11 -4.46 16.77
CA ASP A 189 -9.80 -5.30 15.80
C ASP A 189 -9.80 -6.78 16.18
N CYS A 190 -8.79 -7.25 16.94
CA CYS A 190 -8.57 -8.66 17.29
C CYS A 190 -8.51 -9.62 16.08
N GLU A 191 -8.46 -9.09 14.88
CA GLU A 191 -8.49 -9.83 13.62
C GLU A 191 -7.50 -9.19 12.63
N PHE A 192 -7.11 -9.93 11.63
CA PHE A 192 -6.39 -9.43 10.46
C PHE A 192 -7.24 -9.65 9.21
N ILE A 193 -7.04 -8.81 8.21
CA ILE A 193 -7.78 -8.94 6.95
C ILE A 193 -7.37 -10.20 6.18
N SER A 194 -6.10 -10.57 6.26
CA SER A 194 -5.53 -11.74 5.56
C SER A 194 -4.59 -12.54 6.45
N GLU A 195 -4.34 -13.79 6.09
CA GLU A 195 -3.33 -14.60 6.74
C GLU A 195 -1.93 -14.01 6.57
N TYR A 196 -1.66 -13.37 5.43
CA TYR A 196 -0.38 -12.75 5.17
C TYR A 196 -0.13 -11.54 6.09
N ALA A 197 -1.15 -10.70 6.32
CA ALA A 197 -1.10 -9.61 7.30
C ALA A 197 -0.88 -10.15 8.72
N ARG A 198 -1.59 -11.21 9.12
CA ARG A 198 -1.44 -11.85 10.45
C ARG A 198 -0.03 -12.38 10.67
N ASP A 199 0.53 -13.04 9.69
CA ASP A 199 1.83 -13.69 9.79
C ASP A 199 2.98 -12.68 9.70
N ASN A 200 2.73 -11.46 9.18
CA ASN A 200 3.70 -10.37 9.02
C ASN A 200 3.14 -9.02 9.52
N PRO A 201 2.70 -8.89 10.78
CA PRO A 201 1.82 -7.80 11.24
C PRO A 201 2.44 -6.40 11.20
N ILE A 202 3.77 -6.27 11.25
CA ILE A 202 4.48 -4.98 11.17
C ILE A 202 4.77 -4.61 9.71
N ARG A 203 5.01 -5.61 8.89
CA ARG A 203 5.48 -5.41 7.53
C ARG A 203 4.34 -5.30 6.52
N GLU A 204 3.31 -6.15 6.66
CA GLU A 204 2.33 -6.35 5.59
C GLU A 204 0.93 -5.81 5.93
N ASP A 205 0.61 -5.63 7.21
CA ASP A 205 -0.75 -5.32 7.63
C ASP A 205 -1.28 -3.96 7.10
N ILE A 206 -0.41 -2.96 6.95
CA ILE A 206 -0.76 -1.67 6.32
C ILE A 206 -1.15 -1.88 4.85
N ALA A 207 -0.27 -2.53 4.10
CA ALA A 207 -0.47 -2.75 2.66
C ALA A 207 -1.68 -3.63 2.38
N GLU A 208 -1.83 -4.73 3.13
CA GLU A 208 -2.97 -5.65 3.05
C GLU A 208 -4.30 -5.00 3.45
N SER A 209 -4.29 -4.06 4.41
CA SER A 209 -5.50 -3.38 4.89
C SER A 209 -5.90 -2.18 4.03
N TYR A 210 -4.97 -1.57 3.28
CA TYR A 210 -5.25 -0.34 2.55
C TYR A 210 -6.16 -0.56 1.33
N LEU A 211 -5.96 -1.63 0.57
CA LEU A 211 -6.84 -1.98 -0.56
C LEU A 211 -8.29 -2.25 -0.10
N PRO A 212 -8.55 -3.08 0.94
CA PRO A 212 -9.88 -3.21 1.52
C PRO A 212 -10.47 -1.90 2.05
N TYR A 213 -9.66 -1.03 2.63
CA TYR A 213 -10.10 0.31 3.03
C TYR A 213 -10.60 1.13 1.84
N LEU A 214 -9.86 1.16 0.72
CA LEU A 214 -10.30 1.81 -0.51
C LEU A 214 -11.63 1.22 -0.99
N ALA A 215 -11.77 -0.09 -0.97
CA ALA A 215 -12.96 -0.80 -1.42
C ALA A 215 -14.21 -0.38 -0.62
N VAL A 216 -14.16 -0.40 0.71
CA VAL A 216 -15.33 -0.13 1.55
C VAL A 216 -15.67 1.35 1.64
N THR A 217 -14.67 2.23 1.57
CA THR A 217 -14.84 3.68 1.79
C THR A 217 -15.09 4.44 0.48
N TYR A 218 -14.36 4.14 -0.58
CA TYR A 218 -14.37 4.94 -1.82
C TYR A 218 -14.91 4.20 -3.04
N ARG A 219 -15.01 2.88 -3.00
CA ARG A 219 -15.47 2.04 -4.11
C ARG A 219 -16.51 1.00 -3.68
N SER A 220 -17.31 1.35 -2.66
CA SER A 220 -18.31 0.43 -2.13
C SER A 220 -19.43 0.06 -3.13
N ASP A 221 -19.56 0.83 -4.19
CA ASP A 221 -20.44 0.55 -5.34
C ASP A 221 -19.89 -0.56 -6.27
N ARG A 222 -18.59 -0.88 -6.19
CA ARG A 222 -17.93 -1.93 -6.99
C ARG A 222 -17.84 -3.28 -6.28
N ILE A 223 -18.16 -3.35 -5.00
CA ILE A 223 -18.08 -4.57 -4.22
C ILE A 223 -19.45 -5.06 -3.75
N SER A 224 -19.57 -6.39 -3.52
CA SER A 224 -20.80 -6.94 -2.97
C SER A 224 -21.06 -6.49 -1.54
N PRO A 225 -22.34 -6.37 -1.09
CA PRO A 225 -22.65 -6.09 0.31
C PRO A 225 -22.07 -7.13 1.28
N GLY A 226 -21.93 -8.38 0.83
CA GLY A 226 -21.30 -9.45 1.63
C GLY A 226 -19.81 -9.21 1.85
N LEU A 227 -19.08 -8.87 0.80
CA LEU A 227 -17.65 -8.53 0.87
C LEU A 227 -17.43 -7.29 1.75
N LYS A 228 -18.22 -6.23 1.52
CA LYS A 228 -18.17 -5.02 2.36
C LYS A 228 -18.30 -5.36 3.84
N LYS A 229 -19.31 -6.14 4.20
CA LYS A 229 -19.54 -6.56 5.58
C LYS A 229 -18.40 -7.40 6.15
N THR A 230 -17.81 -8.28 5.34
CA THR A 230 -16.66 -9.08 5.76
C THR A 230 -15.47 -8.20 6.12
N ILE A 231 -15.14 -7.22 5.29
CA ILE A 231 -14.03 -6.28 5.51
C ILE A 231 -14.31 -5.41 6.75
N GLU A 232 -15.50 -4.80 6.82
CA GLU A 232 -15.91 -3.91 7.93
C GLU A 232 -15.96 -4.65 9.28
N ASN A 233 -16.21 -5.96 9.30
CA ASN A 233 -16.17 -6.76 10.52
C ASN A 233 -14.73 -7.13 10.92
N ALA A 234 -13.85 -7.40 9.95
CA ALA A 234 -12.49 -7.86 10.23
C ALA A 234 -11.59 -6.71 10.75
N ILE A 235 -11.68 -5.53 10.13
CA ILE A 235 -10.74 -4.43 10.41
C ILE A 235 -11.42 -3.07 10.68
N PRO A 236 -12.49 -2.99 11.51
CA PRO A 236 -13.26 -1.75 11.68
C PRO A 236 -12.44 -0.60 12.29
N ASN A 237 -11.48 -0.88 13.16
CA ASN A 237 -10.67 0.15 13.80
C ASN A 237 -9.51 0.60 12.89
N ARG A 238 -8.93 -0.29 12.08
CA ARG A 238 -7.97 0.10 11.04
C ARG A 238 -8.61 0.98 9.97
N ILE A 239 -9.86 0.71 9.56
CA ILE A 239 -10.62 1.59 8.66
C ILE A 239 -10.76 2.99 9.27
N LYS A 240 -11.19 3.09 10.54
CA LYS A 240 -11.29 4.38 11.25
C LYS A 240 -9.94 5.07 11.39
N TYR A 241 -8.87 4.31 11.59
CA TYR A 241 -7.51 4.86 11.64
C TYR A 241 -7.17 5.53 10.32
N PHE A 242 -7.35 4.86 9.18
CA PHE A 242 -7.10 5.44 7.87
C PHE A 242 -7.97 6.67 7.60
N ASP A 243 -9.25 6.64 7.92
CA ASP A 243 -10.15 7.79 7.80
C ASP A 243 -9.65 9.01 8.58
N SER A 244 -9.04 8.79 9.75
CA SER A 244 -8.52 9.86 10.59
C SER A 244 -7.25 10.54 10.05
N GLN A 245 -6.57 9.92 9.07
CA GLN A 245 -5.31 10.43 8.52
C GLN A 245 -5.50 11.58 7.50
N ASN A 246 -6.71 11.79 6.99
CA ASN A 246 -7.01 12.79 5.96
C ASN A 246 -6.13 12.66 4.71
N PHE A 247 -5.99 11.46 4.21
CA PHE A 247 -5.20 11.15 3.02
C PHE A 247 -5.71 11.89 1.79
N ASN A 248 -4.79 12.31 0.91
CA ASN A 248 -5.16 12.84 -0.40
C ASN A 248 -5.54 11.69 -1.34
N MET A 249 -6.84 11.51 -1.55
CA MET A 249 -7.39 10.39 -2.31
C MET A 249 -7.56 10.67 -3.81
N TYR A 250 -7.18 11.86 -4.30
CA TYR A 250 -7.20 12.15 -5.73
C TYR A 250 -6.35 11.12 -6.52
N PRO A 251 -6.78 10.59 -7.66
CA PRO A 251 -7.99 10.88 -8.44
C PRO A 251 -9.20 9.99 -8.09
N ILE A 252 -9.14 9.16 -7.05
CA ILE A 252 -10.23 8.26 -6.68
C ILE A 252 -11.43 9.02 -6.10
N GLN A 253 -11.18 10.15 -5.47
CA GLN A 253 -12.16 11.05 -4.88
C GLN A 253 -12.09 12.46 -5.50
#